data_c05c631f268f2fa8e46095a162aa19c9
#
_entry.id   c05c631f268f2fa8e46095a162aa19c9
#
_cell.length_a   1.000
_cell.length_b   1.000
_cell.length_c   1.000
_cell.angle_alpha   90.00
_cell.angle_beta   90.00
_cell.angle_gamma   90.00
#
_symmetry.space_group_name_H-M   'P 1'
#
loop_
_entity.id
_entity.type
_entity.pdbx_description
1 polymer ?
#
loop_
_entity_poly.entity_id
_entity_poly.type
_entity_poly.pdbx_seq_one_letter_code
_entity_poly.pdbx_strand_id
1 'polypeptide(L)'
;MCIRDRLGSPVDDMEDMITLNVTALMRLAYAVVPGFVARGTGTVINISSIVAIAPEILNGVYGGTKAFVLGLSQSMHRELADKGIRIQAVLPGATATDFWSEAGNPVENLPQEIVMSAQDMVDAALTGLAQGEVVTIPGLHQGDQWDAYEAQRQRLSGLFGHSTAAPRYR
;
A
#
# COMPACT_ATOMS: atom_id res chain seq x y z
N MET A 1 8.17 -15.23 9.80
CA MET A 1 6.77 -14.70 9.67
C MET A 1 6.15 -15.25 8.41
N CYS A 2 5.09 -16.07 8.49
CA CYS A 2 4.46 -16.65 7.30
C CYS A 2 3.37 -15.73 6.74
N ILE A 3 3.49 -15.26 5.50
CA ILE A 3 2.47 -14.40 4.85
C ILE A 3 1.44 -15.19 4.05
N ARG A 4 1.56 -16.52 3.96
CA ARG A 4 0.70 -17.38 3.12
C ARG A 4 -0.30 -18.21 3.89
N ASP A 5 0.01 -18.64 5.11
CA ASP A 5 -0.83 -19.56 5.88
C ASP A 5 -1.48 -18.87 7.07
N ARG A 6 -2.81 -18.69 7.00
CA ARG A 6 -3.59 -18.13 8.10
C ARG A 6 -3.81 -19.13 9.22
N LEU A 7 -3.96 -20.41 8.90
CA LEU A 7 -4.33 -21.44 9.88
C LEU A 7 -3.10 -21.99 10.63
N GLY A 8 -1.93 -21.99 9.98
CA GLY A 8 -0.68 -22.48 10.56
C GLY A 8 0.18 -21.42 11.21
N SER A 9 -0.14 -20.13 11.06
CA SER A 9 0.64 -19.05 11.66
C SER A 9 0.18 -18.73 13.09
N PRO A 10 1.10 -18.61 14.07
CA PRO A 10 0.79 -18.13 15.40
C PRO A 10 0.17 -16.73 15.36
N VAL A 11 -0.77 -16.43 16.26
CA VAL A 11 -1.39 -15.11 16.36
C VAL A 11 -0.37 -14.02 16.70
N ASP A 12 0.63 -14.35 17.51
CA ASP A 12 1.70 -13.43 17.91
C ASP A 12 2.50 -12.93 16.69
N ASP A 13 2.78 -13.80 15.71
CA ASP A 13 3.41 -13.40 14.45
C ASP A 13 2.55 -12.38 13.67
N MET A 14 1.24 -12.49 13.78
CA MET A 14 0.32 -11.55 13.13
C MET A 14 0.28 -10.21 13.87
N GLU A 15 0.37 -10.20 15.19
CA GLU A 15 0.50 -8.99 16.00
C GLU A 15 1.83 -8.27 15.73
N ASP A 16 2.93 -9.00 15.63
CA ASP A 16 4.23 -8.46 15.27
C ASP A 16 4.20 -7.83 13.86
N MET A 17 3.53 -8.48 12.91
CA MET A 17 3.34 -7.95 11.56
C MET A 17 2.54 -6.64 11.58
N ILE A 18 1.47 -6.55 12.37
CA ILE A 18 0.70 -5.31 12.53
C ILE A 18 1.57 -4.25 13.18
N THR A 19 2.32 -4.60 14.20
CA THR A 19 3.22 -3.68 14.89
C THR A 19 4.25 -3.08 13.93
N LEU A 20 4.87 -3.91 13.09
CA LEU A 20 5.87 -3.47 12.12
C LEU A 20 5.25 -2.67 10.97
N ASN A 21 4.23 -3.23 10.31
CA ASN A 21 3.71 -2.67 9.06
C ASN A 21 2.75 -1.50 9.27
N VAL A 22 2.07 -1.44 10.42
CA VAL A 22 1.04 -0.44 10.72
C VAL A 22 1.53 0.53 11.78
N THR A 23 1.80 0.03 12.99
CA THR A 23 2.11 0.90 14.15
C THR A 23 3.40 1.69 13.94
N ALA A 24 4.48 1.02 13.52
CA ALA A 24 5.76 1.69 13.29
C ALA A 24 5.68 2.70 12.15
N LEU A 25 5.07 2.34 11.02
CA LEU A 25 4.89 3.24 9.88
C LEU A 25 4.07 4.47 10.26
N MET A 26 2.94 4.28 10.93
CA MET A 26 2.11 5.39 11.41
C MET A 26 2.89 6.31 12.35
N ARG A 27 3.61 5.76 13.33
CA ARG A 27 4.42 6.55 14.28
C ARG A 27 5.50 7.36 13.58
N LEU A 28 6.18 6.78 12.58
CA LEU A 28 7.18 7.50 11.79
C LEU A 28 6.55 8.64 10.99
N ALA A 29 5.41 8.41 10.32
CA ALA A 29 4.70 9.45 9.61
C ALA A 29 4.33 10.63 10.55
N TYR A 30 3.76 10.34 11.71
CA TYR A 30 3.40 11.36 12.70
C TYR A 30 4.62 12.10 13.27
N ALA A 31 5.78 11.46 13.35
CA ALA A 31 7.00 12.10 13.83
C ALA A 31 7.61 13.06 12.79
N VAL A 32 7.55 12.75 11.50
CA VAL A 32 8.25 13.54 10.47
C VAL A 32 7.37 14.60 9.81
N VAL A 33 6.08 14.35 9.64
CA VAL A 33 5.15 15.22 8.89
C VAL A 33 5.07 16.63 9.48
N PRO A 34 4.97 16.85 10.81
CA PRO A 34 4.93 18.21 11.35
C PRO A 34 6.14 19.07 10.96
N GLY A 35 7.33 18.46 10.93
CA GLY A 35 8.55 19.13 10.48
C GLY A 35 8.53 19.47 8.99
N PHE A 36 7.96 18.62 8.15
CA PHE A 36 7.77 18.89 6.73
C PHE A 36 6.78 20.03 6.49
N VAL A 37 5.65 20.01 7.18
CA VAL A 37 4.64 21.09 7.11
C VAL A 37 5.22 22.43 7.55
N ALA A 38 5.98 22.45 8.63
CA ALA A 38 6.63 23.68 9.11
C ALA A 38 7.63 24.28 8.08
N ARG A 39 8.26 23.45 7.25
CA ARG A 39 9.16 23.89 6.17
C ARG A 39 8.45 24.15 4.84
N GLY A 40 7.18 23.76 4.70
CA GLY A 40 6.43 23.87 3.44
C GLY A 40 6.92 22.92 2.35
N THR A 41 7.71 21.90 2.70
CA THR A 41 8.25 20.94 1.74
C THR A 41 8.61 19.61 2.42
N GLY A 42 8.33 18.52 1.75
CA GLY A 42 8.66 17.15 2.19
C GLY A 42 8.12 16.09 1.24
N THR A 43 8.66 14.90 1.37
CA THR A 43 8.18 13.74 0.60
C THR A 43 8.14 12.52 1.52
N VAL A 44 7.03 11.80 1.48
CA VAL A 44 6.85 10.51 2.16
C VAL A 44 6.51 9.47 1.10
N ILE A 45 7.33 8.43 1.01
CA ILE A 45 7.11 7.27 0.15
C ILE A 45 6.83 6.07 1.05
N ASN A 46 5.62 5.56 1.01
CA ASN A 46 5.20 4.40 1.77
C ASN A 46 5.17 3.15 0.88
N ILE A 47 5.85 2.09 1.31
CA ILE A 47 5.85 0.82 0.56
C ILE A 47 4.68 -0.03 1.05
N SER A 48 3.65 -0.10 0.21
CA SER A 48 2.51 -0.98 0.37
C SER A 48 2.72 -2.31 -0.38
N SER A 49 1.74 -2.80 -1.10
CA SER A 49 1.80 -3.97 -1.98
C SER A 49 0.52 -4.03 -2.84
N ILE A 50 0.55 -4.77 -3.94
CA ILE A 50 -0.65 -5.09 -4.73
C ILE A 50 -1.72 -5.81 -3.90
N VAL A 51 -1.36 -6.52 -2.84
CA VAL A 51 -2.32 -7.17 -1.92
C VAL A 51 -3.15 -6.18 -1.12
N ALA A 52 -2.82 -4.90 -1.12
CA ALA A 52 -3.68 -3.84 -0.56
C ALA A 52 -5.02 -3.74 -1.30
N ILE A 53 -5.05 -4.10 -2.58
CA ILE A 53 -6.23 -4.07 -3.44
C ILE A 53 -6.69 -5.48 -3.87
N ALA A 54 -5.85 -6.50 -3.68
CA ALA A 54 -6.12 -7.90 -3.97
C ALA A 54 -5.72 -8.77 -2.76
N PRO A 55 -6.41 -8.65 -1.60
CA PRO A 55 -6.01 -9.29 -0.35
C PRO A 55 -6.12 -10.82 -0.37
N GLU A 56 -6.84 -11.39 -1.35
CA GLU A 56 -6.99 -12.82 -1.55
C GLU A 56 -5.72 -13.52 -2.03
N ILE A 57 -4.73 -12.78 -2.54
CA ILE A 57 -3.47 -13.34 -3.08
C ILE A 57 -2.61 -13.96 -1.96
N LEU A 58 -2.60 -13.34 -0.78
CA LEU A 58 -1.78 -13.75 0.38
C LEU A 58 -2.61 -13.81 1.67
N ASN A 59 -1.93 -13.99 2.83
CA ASN A 59 -2.56 -13.94 4.15
C ASN A 59 -3.32 -12.63 4.36
N GLY A 60 -4.57 -12.73 4.84
CA GLY A 60 -5.46 -11.58 5.02
C GLY A 60 -4.96 -10.54 6.03
N VAL A 61 -4.16 -10.93 7.05
CA VAL A 61 -3.54 -9.95 7.97
C VAL A 61 -2.50 -9.14 7.23
N TYR A 62 -1.64 -9.78 6.44
CA TYR A 62 -0.67 -9.06 5.60
C TYR A 62 -1.38 -8.12 4.62
N GLY A 63 -2.38 -8.63 3.88
CA GLY A 63 -3.20 -7.81 2.99
C GLY A 63 -3.84 -6.63 3.72
N GLY A 64 -4.39 -6.86 4.92
CA GLY A 64 -4.96 -5.83 5.78
C GLY A 64 -3.95 -4.76 6.19
N THR A 65 -2.71 -5.16 6.57
CA THR A 65 -1.66 -4.17 6.89
C THR A 65 -1.28 -3.33 5.69
N LYS A 66 -1.22 -3.90 4.49
CA LYS A 66 -0.88 -3.19 3.26
C LYS A 66 -2.04 -2.29 2.77
N ALA A 67 -3.29 -2.70 2.98
CA ALA A 67 -4.45 -1.86 2.75
C ALA A 67 -4.47 -0.64 3.70
N PHE A 68 -4.07 -0.81 4.97
CA PHE A 68 -3.87 0.31 5.89
C PHE A 68 -2.86 1.31 5.33
N VAL A 69 -1.70 0.85 4.85
CA VAL A 69 -0.65 1.71 4.30
C VAL A 69 -1.16 2.51 3.09
N LEU A 70 -1.90 1.86 2.18
CA LEU A 70 -2.52 2.52 1.03
C LEU A 70 -3.52 3.59 1.49
N GLY A 71 -4.47 3.23 2.35
CA GLY A 71 -5.49 4.15 2.86
C GLY A 71 -4.91 5.33 3.61
N LEU A 72 -3.90 5.10 4.47
CA LEU A 72 -3.20 6.17 5.16
C LEU A 72 -2.50 7.12 4.18
N SER A 73 -1.83 6.59 3.15
CA SER A 73 -1.14 7.41 2.16
C SER A 73 -2.10 8.28 1.35
N GLN A 74 -3.23 7.72 0.91
CA GLN A 74 -4.28 8.47 0.21
C GLN A 74 -4.89 9.57 1.09
N SER A 75 -5.14 9.29 2.38
CA SER A 75 -5.63 10.28 3.34
C SER A 75 -4.60 11.39 3.58
N MET A 76 -3.34 11.03 3.84
CA MET A 76 -2.25 12.00 4.02
C MET A 76 -2.06 12.88 2.80
N HIS A 77 -2.13 12.33 1.58
CA HIS A 77 -2.08 13.12 0.36
C HIS A 77 -3.18 14.18 0.34
N ARG A 78 -4.43 13.80 0.65
CA ARG A 78 -5.56 14.71 0.69
C ARG A 78 -5.39 15.85 1.70
N GLU A 79 -4.76 15.55 2.85
CA GLU A 79 -4.58 16.52 3.93
C GLU A 79 -3.38 17.45 3.73
N LEU A 80 -2.37 17.02 2.96
CA LEU A 80 -1.04 17.63 2.96
C LEU A 80 -0.58 18.17 1.61
N ALA A 81 -1.30 17.88 0.52
CA ALA A 81 -0.90 18.32 -0.84
C ALA A 81 -0.85 19.86 -0.94
N ASP A 82 -1.80 20.56 -0.34
CA ASP A 82 -1.85 22.02 -0.30
C ASP A 82 -0.76 22.66 0.60
N LYS A 83 -0.08 21.84 1.41
CA LYS A 83 1.02 22.25 2.31
C LYS A 83 2.42 21.98 1.70
N GLY A 84 2.47 21.65 0.42
CA GLY A 84 3.73 21.38 -0.28
C GLY A 84 4.35 20.02 0.05
N ILE A 85 3.58 19.10 0.61
CA ILE A 85 4.07 17.76 0.98
C ILE A 85 3.60 16.73 -0.07
N ARG A 86 4.54 15.98 -0.62
CA ARG A 86 4.27 14.89 -1.54
C ARG A 86 4.16 13.57 -0.80
N ILE A 87 3.08 12.84 -1.06
CA ILE A 87 2.85 11.51 -0.50
C ILE A 87 2.72 10.53 -1.66
N GLN A 88 3.43 9.41 -1.59
CA GLN A 88 3.33 8.32 -2.55
C GLN A 88 3.16 7.00 -1.81
N ALA A 89 2.24 6.17 -2.27
CA ALA A 89 2.17 4.74 -1.95
C ALA A 89 2.70 3.94 -3.14
N VAL A 90 3.72 3.12 -2.92
CA VAL A 90 4.20 2.16 -3.92
C VAL A 90 3.59 0.81 -3.63
N LEU A 91 3.00 0.18 -4.65
CA LEU A 91 2.35 -1.12 -4.56
C LEU A 91 3.12 -2.16 -5.39
N PRO A 92 4.25 -2.69 -4.90
CA PRO A 92 4.98 -3.73 -5.61
C PRO A 92 4.19 -5.04 -5.67
N GLY A 93 4.43 -5.80 -6.74
CA GLY A 93 4.21 -7.23 -6.79
C GLY A 93 5.36 -8.01 -6.13
N ALA A 94 5.62 -9.23 -6.60
CA ALA A 94 6.78 -9.99 -6.17
C ALA A 94 8.06 -9.28 -6.61
N THR A 95 8.92 -8.95 -5.64
CA THR A 95 10.20 -8.25 -5.88
C THR A 95 11.33 -9.09 -5.31
N ALA A 96 12.41 -9.28 -6.06
CA ALA A 96 13.56 -10.07 -5.66
C ALA A 96 14.32 -9.38 -4.50
N THR A 97 14.05 -9.83 -3.27
CA THR A 97 14.66 -9.34 -2.03
C THR A 97 14.69 -10.46 -0.99
N ASP A 98 15.46 -10.28 0.08
CA ASP A 98 15.55 -11.22 1.21
C ASP A 98 14.21 -11.38 1.96
N PHE A 99 13.24 -10.48 1.74
CA PHE A 99 11.91 -10.55 2.31
C PHE A 99 11.25 -11.93 2.13
N TRP A 100 11.44 -12.56 0.98
CA TRP A 100 10.80 -13.84 0.68
C TRP A 100 11.35 -14.98 1.52
N SER A 101 12.66 -15.00 1.75
CA SER A 101 13.31 -15.97 2.64
C SER A 101 12.83 -15.81 4.08
N GLU A 102 12.78 -14.58 4.58
CA GLU A 102 12.25 -14.25 5.91
C GLU A 102 10.74 -14.57 6.04
N ALA A 103 10.00 -14.46 4.96
CA ALA A 103 8.58 -14.82 4.89
C ALA A 103 8.33 -16.34 4.73
N GLY A 104 9.38 -17.17 4.76
CA GLY A 104 9.28 -18.61 4.70
C GLY A 104 9.06 -19.20 3.31
N ASN A 105 9.31 -18.42 2.26
CA ASN A 105 9.22 -18.92 0.86
C ASN A 105 10.25 -18.19 -0.01
N PRO A 106 11.46 -18.77 -0.18
CA PRO A 106 12.49 -18.18 -1.03
C PRO A 106 12.00 -17.76 -2.42
N VAL A 107 12.53 -16.66 -2.93
CA VAL A 107 12.07 -16.03 -4.19
C VAL A 107 12.19 -16.97 -5.40
N GLU A 108 13.15 -17.89 -5.35
CA GLU A 108 13.37 -18.90 -6.38
C GLU A 108 12.18 -19.87 -6.55
N ASN A 109 11.33 -19.97 -5.53
CA ASN A 109 10.11 -20.79 -5.57
C ASN A 109 8.92 -20.07 -6.25
N LEU A 110 9.08 -18.81 -6.61
CA LEU A 110 8.05 -18.05 -7.31
C LEU A 110 8.21 -18.21 -8.83
N PRO A 111 7.11 -18.13 -9.60
CA PRO A 111 7.21 -18.00 -11.04
C PRO A 111 8.06 -16.78 -11.41
N GLN A 112 9.15 -17.01 -12.13
CA GLN A 112 10.13 -15.94 -12.38
C GLN A 112 9.58 -14.81 -13.26
N GLU A 113 8.56 -15.11 -14.06
CA GLU A 113 7.86 -14.13 -14.91
C GLU A 113 7.08 -13.05 -14.14
N ILE A 114 6.83 -13.26 -12.84
CA ILE A 114 6.16 -12.27 -11.97
C ILE A 114 7.11 -11.60 -10.99
N VAL A 115 8.39 -11.97 -10.99
CA VAL A 115 9.39 -11.45 -10.05
C VAL A 115 10.14 -10.29 -10.69
N MET A 116 9.93 -9.09 -10.15
CA MET A 116 10.63 -7.88 -10.56
C MET A 116 11.96 -7.73 -9.79
N SER A 117 12.99 -7.18 -10.41
CA SER A 117 14.21 -6.82 -9.69
C SER A 117 13.94 -5.68 -8.68
N ALA A 118 14.70 -5.64 -7.58
CA ALA A 118 14.60 -4.54 -6.63
C ALA A 118 14.95 -3.19 -7.28
N GLN A 119 15.91 -3.18 -8.21
CA GLN A 119 16.30 -1.97 -8.94
C GLN A 119 15.16 -1.45 -9.81
N ASP A 120 14.55 -2.30 -10.65
CA ASP A 120 13.44 -1.88 -11.52
C ASP A 120 12.25 -1.37 -10.69
N MET A 121 11.97 -1.98 -9.54
CA MET A 121 10.92 -1.53 -8.64
C MET A 121 11.19 -0.13 -8.09
N VAL A 122 12.43 0.14 -7.67
CA VAL A 122 12.83 1.45 -7.14
C VAL A 122 12.81 2.50 -8.24
N ASP A 123 13.33 2.19 -9.43
CA ASP A 123 13.36 3.12 -10.55
C ASP A 123 11.94 3.49 -11.01
N ALA A 124 11.03 2.51 -11.06
CA ALA A 124 9.62 2.76 -11.35
C ALA A 124 8.95 3.63 -10.26
N ALA A 125 9.22 3.36 -8.97
CA ALA A 125 8.69 4.16 -7.87
C ALA A 125 9.15 5.62 -7.95
N LEU A 126 10.45 5.86 -8.19
CA LEU A 126 11.00 7.21 -8.30
C LEU A 126 10.49 7.92 -9.57
N THR A 127 10.30 7.20 -10.66
CA THR A 127 9.72 7.74 -11.90
C THR A 127 8.27 8.17 -11.66
N GLY A 128 7.45 7.31 -11.03
CA GLY A 128 6.08 7.66 -10.67
C GLY A 128 6.01 8.88 -9.73
N LEU A 129 6.91 8.96 -8.76
CA LEU A 129 7.02 10.14 -7.88
C LEU A 129 7.33 11.40 -8.69
N ALA A 130 8.25 11.33 -9.67
CA ALA A 130 8.61 12.46 -10.53
C ALA A 130 7.43 12.88 -11.42
N GLN A 131 6.59 11.95 -11.84
CA GLN A 131 5.34 12.18 -12.59
C GLN A 131 4.19 12.69 -11.73
N GLY A 132 4.36 12.72 -10.40
CA GLY A 132 3.33 13.19 -9.47
C GLY A 132 2.30 12.13 -9.09
N GLU A 133 2.58 10.85 -9.32
CA GLU A 133 1.69 9.77 -8.92
C GLU A 133 1.56 9.68 -7.39
N VAL A 134 0.34 9.59 -6.91
CA VAL A 134 0.03 9.32 -5.50
C VAL A 134 0.13 7.83 -5.20
N VAL A 135 -0.20 7.00 -6.17
CA VAL A 135 -0.09 5.54 -6.10
C VAL A 135 0.66 5.06 -7.33
N THR A 136 1.78 4.40 -7.11
CA THR A 136 2.58 3.78 -8.16
C THR A 136 2.54 2.26 -8.04
N ILE A 137 2.17 1.59 -9.11
CA ILE A 137 2.08 0.12 -9.20
C ILE A 137 3.07 -0.37 -10.26
N PRO A 138 4.33 -0.65 -9.90
CA PRO A 138 5.40 -0.91 -10.85
C PRO A 138 5.12 -2.03 -11.87
N GLY A 139 4.37 -3.05 -11.48
CA GLY A 139 4.00 -4.17 -12.35
C GLY A 139 2.72 -3.97 -13.18
N LEU A 140 2.05 -2.84 -13.05
CA LEU A 140 0.83 -2.54 -13.81
C LEU A 140 1.17 -1.79 -15.09
N HIS A 141 1.25 -2.52 -16.23
CA HIS A 141 1.64 -1.94 -17.51
C HIS A 141 0.57 -1.01 -18.13
N GLN A 142 -0.66 -1.12 -17.67
CA GLN A 142 -1.81 -0.35 -18.17
C GLN A 142 -2.30 0.58 -17.07
N GLY A 143 -1.72 1.78 -17.00
CA GLY A 143 -2.00 2.77 -15.93
C GLY A 143 -3.46 3.22 -15.88
N ASP A 144 -4.15 3.24 -17.02
CA ASP A 144 -5.58 3.55 -17.12
C ASP A 144 -6.48 2.60 -16.31
N GLN A 145 -6.04 1.37 -16.05
CA GLN A 145 -6.76 0.44 -15.17
C GLN A 145 -6.78 0.92 -13.70
N TRP A 146 -5.67 1.47 -13.22
CA TRP A 146 -5.63 2.11 -11.90
C TRP A 146 -6.51 3.35 -11.86
N ASP A 147 -6.44 4.20 -12.86
CA ASP A 147 -7.24 5.42 -12.93
C ASP A 147 -8.74 5.12 -12.92
N ALA A 148 -9.16 4.09 -13.66
CA ALA A 148 -10.56 3.64 -13.69
C ALA A 148 -11.01 3.10 -12.31
N TYR A 149 -10.17 2.29 -11.64
CA TYR A 149 -10.45 1.78 -10.29
C TYR A 149 -10.60 2.93 -9.29
N GLU A 150 -9.65 3.86 -9.27
CA GLU A 150 -9.67 4.99 -8.33
C GLU A 150 -10.84 5.93 -8.58
N ALA A 151 -11.17 6.22 -9.84
CA ALA A 151 -12.34 7.00 -10.20
C ALA A 151 -13.63 6.33 -9.70
N GLN A 152 -13.75 5.01 -9.83
CA GLN A 152 -14.92 4.28 -9.34
C GLN A 152 -14.98 4.28 -7.81
N ARG A 153 -13.86 4.11 -7.13
CA ARG A 153 -13.77 4.20 -5.66
C ARG A 153 -14.23 5.57 -5.16
N GLN A 154 -13.77 6.65 -5.82
CA GLN A 154 -14.16 8.01 -5.46
C GLN A 154 -15.65 8.28 -5.71
N ARG A 155 -16.21 7.77 -6.81
CA ARG A 155 -17.66 7.86 -7.06
C ARG A 155 -18.46 7.17 -5.96
N LEU A 156 -18.06 6.00 -5.53
CA LEU A 156 -18.73 5.28 -4.44
C LEU A 156 -18.75 6.09 -3.14
N SER A 157 -17.69 6.81 -2.80
CA SER A 157 -17.62 7.59 -1.57
C SER A 157 -18.72 8.67 -1.50
N GLY A 158 -19.11 9.24 -2.64
CA GLY A 158 -20.19 10.20 -2.74
C GLY A 158 -21.60 9.60 -2.57
N LEU A 159 -21.73 8.26 -2.58
CA LEU A 159 -23.02 7.55 -2.49
C LEU A 159 -23.34 7.02 -1.09
N PHE A 160 -22.46 7.22 -0.10
CA PHE A 160 -22.65 6.65 1.25
C PHE A 160 -23.52 7.52 2.18
N GLY A 161 -23.88 8.73 1.77
CA GLY A 161 -24.54 9.73 2.62
C GLY A 161 -26.06 9.55 2.81
N HIS A 162 -26.58 8.33 2.96
CA HIS A 162 -28.00 8.08 3.19
C HIS A 162 -28.30 7.81 4.66
N SER A 163 -29.34 8.45 5.20
CA SER A 163 -29.81 8.28 6.58
C SER A 163 -30.64 7.02 6.82
N THR A 164 -30.98 6.27 5.77
CA THR A 164 -31.79 5.06 5.82
C THR A 164 -31.11 3.91 5.11
N ALA A 165 -31.38 2.67 5.58
CA ALA A 165 -30.86 1.48 4.91
C ALA A 165 -31.38 1.38 3.47
N ALA A 166 -30.53 0.88 2.57
CA ALA A 166 -30.87 0.69 1.17
C ALA A 166 -32.10 -0.26 1.02
N PRO A 167 -32.97 -0.06 0.02
CA PRO A 167 -34.17 -0.88 -0.19
C PRO A 167 -33.90 -2.39 -0.25
N ARG A 168 -32.72 -2.81 -0.75
CA ARG A 168 -32.31 -4.23 -0.82
C ARG A 168 -32.08 -4.89 0.55
N TYR A 169 -32.10 -4.13 1.64
CA TYR A 169 -31.95 -4.63 3.03
C TYR A 169 -33.27 -4.55 3.83
N ARG A 170 -34.38 -4.28 3.15
CA ARG A 170 -35.73 -4.18 3.75
C ARG A 170 -36.64 -5.26 3.24
#